data_9b2b0e4212b2e180f5cf01192bafb47e
#
_entry.id   9b2b0e4212b2e180f5cf01192bafb47e
#
_cell.length_a   1.000
_cell.length_b   1.000
_cell.length_c   1.000
_cell.angle_alpha   90.00
_cell.angle_beta   90.00
_cell.angle_gamma   90.00
#
_symmetry.space_group_name_H-M   'P 1'
#
loop_
_entity.id
_entity.type
_entity.pdbx_description
1 polymer ?
#
loop_
_entity_poly.entity_id
_entity_poly.type
_entity_poly.pdbx_seq_one_letter_code
_entity_poly.pdbx_strand_id
1 'polypeptide(L)'
;MKSCSTNTSHEKNGDHVHFVQKLLRSRRKAEALRWLLGSQPSRRRALGGFTDAKSSAKLVEELYAAGAVKVIAVEIKSKPTGSQWTEKLVMELPSDAKLRESIFRWCKRQGAKAGYSPEHDGGEKHLYLLLA
;
A
#
# COMPACT_ATOMS: atom_id res chain seq x y z
N MET A 1 -5.89 -8.96 -1.20
CA MET A 1 -4.62 -8.38 -1.65
C MET A 1 -4.10 -9.18 -2.83
N LYS A 2 -3.78 -8.53 -3.90
CA LYS A 2 -3.39 -9.23 -5.11
C LYS A 2 -1.91 -9.21 -5.40
N SER A 3 -1.24 -8.10 -5.20
CA SER A 3 0.15 -8.04 -5.58
C SER A 3 0.86 -6.88 -4.93
N CYS A 4 2.16 -7.07 -4.75
CA CYS A 4 3.09 -5.97 -4.55
C CYS A 4 3.63 -5.63 -5.93
N SER A 5 3.45 -4.42 -6.36
CA SER A 5 3.91 -3.99 -7.66
C SER A 5 5.01 -2.98 -7.49
N THR A 6 6.17 -3.29 -8.06
CA THR A 6 7.24 -2.31 -8.21
C THR A 6 7.45 -2.11 -9.68
N ASN A 7 8.07 -1.03 -10.06
CA ASN A 7 8.48 -0.87 -11.43
C ASN A 7 9.87 -1.47 -11.59
N THR A 8 9.95 -2.58 -12.31
CA THR A 8 11.22 -3.28 -12.53
C THR A 8 11.88 -2.94 -13.84
N SER A 9 11.13 -2.37 -14.74
CA SER A 9 11.68 -2.02 -16.03
C SER A 9 12.52 -0.76 -15.89
N HIS A 10 13.77 -0.80 -16.32
CA HIS A 10 14.66 0.36 -16.21
C HIS A 10 14.08 1.57 -16.94
N GLU A 11 13.54 1.33 -18.12
CA GLU A 11 12.98 2.40 -18.92
C GLU A 11 11.73 3.00 -18.32
N LYS A 12 11.11 2.28 -17.36
CA LYS A 12 9.88 2.71 -16.71
C LYS A 12 10.06 3.29 -15.33
N ASN A 13 11.28 3.41 -14.84
CA ASN A 13 11.51 4.00 -13.52
C ASN A 13 10.94 5.39 -13.41
N GLY A 14 11.12 6.21 -14.45
CA GLY A 14 10.53 7.55 -14.49
C GLY A 14 9.02 7.51 -14.48
N ASP A 15 8.43 6.57 -15.22
CA ASP A 15 6.97 6.40 -15.27
C ASP A 15 6.43 5.97 -13.93
N HIS A 16 7.13 5.07 -13.23
CA HIS A 16 6.74 4.64 -11.89
C HIS A 16 6.77 5.81 -10.91
N VAL A 17 7.84 6.61 -10.93
CA VAL A 17 7.96 7.78 -10.08
C VAL A 17 6.81 8.75 -10.36
N HIS A 18 6.51 9.02 -11.62
CA HIS A 18 5.39 9.89 -11.99
C HIS A 18 4.06 9.34 -11.51
N PHE A 19 3.84 8.05 -11.69
CA PHE A 19 2.61 7.38 -11.24
C PHE A 19 2.42 7.53 -9.74
N VAL A 20 3.46 7.22 -8.95
CA VAL A 20 3.41 7.33 -7.49
C VAL A 20 3.20 8.78 -7.07
N GLN A 21 3.90 9.72 -7.68
CA GLN A 21 3.74 11.14 -7.35
C GLN A 21 2.32 11.62 -7.65
N LYS A 22 1.74 11.15 -8.76
CA LYS A 22 0.36 11.47 -9.10
C LYS A 22 -0.60 10.95 -8.03
N LEU A 23 -0.39 9.73 -7.56
CA LEU A 23 -1.20 9.18 -6.47
C LEU A 23 -1.04 9.99 -5.18
N LEU A 24 0.19 10.40 -4.87
CA LEU A 24 0.47 11.18 -3.66
C LEU A 24 -0.08 12.60 -3.73
N ARG A 25 -0.41 13.11 -4.92
CA ARG A 25 -1.07 14.40 -5.09
C ARG A 25 -2.58 14.30 -4.93
N SER A 26 -3.12 13.10 -4.83
CA SER A 26 -4.55 12.91 -4.65
C SER A 26 -5.04 13.64 -3.40
N ARG A 27 -6.17 14.33 -3.51
CA ARG A 27 -6.80 14.97 -2.36
C ARG A 27 -7.44 13.94 -1.42
N ARG A 28 -7.70 12.76 -1.93
CA ARG A 28 -8.33 11.67 -1.18
C ARG A 28 -7.27 10.68 -0.73
N LYS A 29 -6.42 11.16 0.15
CA LYS A 29 -5.36 10.33 0.73
C LYS A 29 -5.28 10.57 2.24
N ALA A 30 -4.78 9.57 2.94
CA ALA A 30 -4.53 9.67 4.37
C ALA A 30 -3.46 8.65 4.76
N GLU A 31 -2.79 8.90 5.88
CA GLU A 31 -1.93 7.87 6.44
C GLU A 31 -2.84 6.67 6.77
N ALA A 32 -2.46 5.48 6.27
CA ALA A 32 -3.37 4.35 6.20
C ALA A 32 -3.86 3.87 7.57
N LEU A 33 -2.96 3.74 8.53
CA LEU A 33 -3.34 3.22 9.85
C LEU A 33 -4.27 4.17 10.58
N ARG A 34 -3.94 5.45 10.59
CA ARG A 34 -4.77 6.47 11.24
C ARG A 34 -6.15 6.54 10.59
N TRP A 35 -6.20 6.47 9.27
CA TRP A 35 -7.45 6.48 8.54
C TRP A 35 -8.33 5.29 8.93
N LEU A 36 -7.73 4.09 8.98
CA LEU A 36 -8.46 2.86 9.33
C LEU A 36 -8.95 2.89 10.78
N LEU A 37 -8.14 3.43 11.69
CA LEU A 37 -8.53 3.55 13.10
C LEU A 37 -9.72 4.50 13.29
N GLY A 38 -9.98 5.36 12.33
CA GLY A 38 -11.16 6.23 12.33
C GLY A 38 -12.43 5.57 11.83
N SER A 39 -12.40 4.29 11.49
CA SER A 39 -13.58 3.56 11.03
C SER A 39 -14.64 3.48 12.13
N GLN A 40 -15.90 3.68 11.75
CA GLN A 40 -17.05 3.62 12.66
C GLN A 40 -18.11 2.69 12.07
N PRO A 41 -18.99 2.12 12.89
CA PRO A 41 -20.06 1.26 12.37
C PRO A 41 -20.93 1.93 11.31
N SER A 42 -21.15 3.23 11.42
CA SER A 42 -21.95 4.00 10.45
C SER A 42 -21.15 4.48 9.25
N ARG A 43 -19.82 4.52 9.34
CA ARG A 43 -18.92 4.99 8.28
C ARG A 43 -17.68 4.09 8.26
N ARG A 44 -17.86 2.93 7.71
CA ARG A 44 -16.80 1.92 7.69
C ARG A 44 -15.70 2.32 6.72
N ARG A 45 -14.46 1.97 7.08
CA ARG A 45 -13.28 2.16 6.24
C ARG A 45 -12.57 0.83 6.12
N ALA A 46 -12.17 0.48 4.90
CA ALA A 46 -11.49 -0.78 4.65
C ALA A 46 -10.58 -0.67 3.44
N LEU A 47 -9.61 -1.56 3.37
CA LEU A 47 -8.77 -1.72 2.19
C LEU A 47 -9.41 -2.74 1.25
N GLY A 48 -9.11 -2.66 -0.05
CA GLY A 48 -9.59 -3.62 -1.02
C GLY A 48 -9.17 -5.03 -0.64
N GLY A 49 -10.05 -6.00 -0.88
CA GLY A 49 -9.82 -7.39 -0.50
C GLY A 49 -10.10 -7.70 0.96
N PHE A 50 -10.41 -6.71 1.78
CA PHE A 50 -10.77 -6.89 3.17
C PHE A 50 -12.20 -6.41 3.41
N THR A 51 -12.85 -7.00 4.40
CA THR A 51 -14.25 -6.67 4.71
C THR A 51 -14.40 -5.70 5.87
N ASP A 52 -13.33 -5.49 6.64
CA ASP A 52 -13.39 -4.63 7.82
C ASP A 52 -12.10 -3.85 8.04
N ALA A 53 -12.19 -2.85 8.91
CA ALA A 53 -11.05 -2.00 9.23
C ALA A 53 -10.00 -2.74 10.06
N LYS A 54 -10.41 -3.68 10.89
CA LYS A 54 -9.49 -4.40 11.77
C LYS A 54 -8.52 -5.25 10.97
N SER A 55 -9.02 -6.03 10.02
CA SER A 55 -8.17 -6.84 9.14
C SER A 55 -7.29 -5.97 8.26
N SER A 56 -7.84 -4.87 7.77
CA SER A 56 -7.08 -3.90 6.97
C SER A 56 -5.95 -3.28 7.78
N ALA A 57 -6.23 -2.88 9.01
CA ALA A 57 -5.23 -2.30 9.90
C ALA A 57 -4.10 -3.27 10.21
N LYS A 58 -4.43 -4.55 10.36
CA LYS A 58 -3.43 -5.58 10.61
C LYS A 58 -2.41 -5.66 9.47
N LEU A 59 -2.86 -5.57 8.22
CA LEU A 59 -1.96 -5.54 7.08
C LEU A 59 -1.01 -4.34 7.16
N VAL A 60 -1.54 -3.16 7.47
CA VAL A 60 -0.72 -1.95 7.58
C VAL A 60 0.27 -2.06 8.73
N GLU A 61 -0.16 -2.60 9.86
CA GLU A 61 0.73 -2.83 11.00
C GLU A 61 1.88 -3.78 10.63
N GLU A 62 1.61 -4.82 9.85
CA GLU A 62 2.66 -5.72 9.36
C GLU A 62 3.67 -4.99 8.47
N LEU A 63 3.20 -4.07 7.64
CA LEU A 63 4.10 -3.27 6.80
C LEU A 63 5.00 -2.37 7.64
N TYR A 64 4.45 -1.72 8.65
CA TYR A 64 5.26 -0.91 9.56
C TYR A 64 6.25 -1.77 10.33
N ALA A 65 5.83 -2.95 10.79
CA ALA A 65 6.71 -3.88 11.49
C ALA A 65 7.84 -4.38 10.58
N ALA A 66 7.59 -4.47 9.28
CA ALA A 66 8.62 -4.86 8.31
C ALA A 66 9.61 -3.73 8.01
N GLY A 67 9.29 -2.50 8.41
CA GLY A 67 10.21 -1.38 8.27
C GLY A 67 9.72 -0.21 7.41
N ALA A 68 8.49 -0.23 6.94
CA ALA A 68 7.95 0.87 6.15
C ALA A 68 8.02 2.18 6.95
N VAL A 69 8.47 3.25 6.31
CA VAL A 69 8.54 4.57 6.93
C VAL A 69 7.15 5.16 7.06
N LYS A 70 6.35 5.02 6.00
CA LYS A 70 5.00 5.55 5.97
C LYS A 70 4.17 4.75 4.99
N VAL A 71 2.93 4.47 5.35
CA VAL A 71 1.98 3.79 4.46
C VAL A 71 0.80 4.73 4.26
N ILE A 72 0.55 5.10 3.01
CA ILE A 72 -0.46 6.09 2.64
C ILE A 72 -1.55 5.42 1.82
N ALA A 73 -2.79 5.53 2.28
CA ALA A 73 -3.95 5.15 1.50
C ALA A 73 -4.23 6.27 0.50
N VAL A 74 -4.32 5.94 -0.79
CA VAL A 74 -4.52 6.92 -1.85
C VAL A 74 -5.76 6.56 -2.66
N GLU A 75 -6.29 7.56 -3.37
CA GLU A 75 -7.51 7.40 -4.17
C GLU A 75 -8.65 6.77 -3.37
N ILE A 76 -8.84 7.24 -2.16
CA ILE A 76 -9.90 6.77 -1.27
C ILE A 76 -11.26 7.09 -1.91
N LYS A 77 -12.11 6.08 -2.01
CA LYS A 77 -13.44 6.20 -2.58
C LYS A 77 -14.48 6.22 -1.47
N SER A 78 -15.57 6.92 -1.70
CA SER A 78 -16.68 7.01 -0.75
C SER A 78 -17.95 6.49 -1.41
N LYS A 79 -18.75 5.76 -0.63
CA LYS A 79 -20.09 5.32 -1.03
C LYS A 79 -21.12 6.33 -0.53
N PRO A 80 -22.33 6.39 -1.12
CA PRO A 80 -23.37 7.27 -0.63
C PRO A 80 -23.70 7.08 0.85
N THR A 81 -23.49 5.88 1.38
CA THR A 81 -23.67 5.56 2.80
C THR A 81 -22.64 6.21 3.71
N GLY A 82 -21.58 6.78 3.16
CA GLY A 82 -20.47 7.34 3.93
C GLY A 82 -19.31 6.38 4.14
N SER A 83 -19.47 5.10 3.80
CA SER A 83 -18.38 4.14 3.89
C SER A 83 -17.29 4.49 2.88
N GLN A 84 -16.05 4.29 3.27
CA GLN A 84 -14.89 4.58 2.43
C GLN A 84 -14.03 3.33 2.24
N TRP A 85 -13.37 3.26 1.11
CA TRP A 85 -12.47 2.16 0.80
C TRP A 85 -11.45 2.60 -0.23
N THR A 86 -10.32 1.90 -0.27
CA THR A 86 -9.34 2.04 -1.35
C THR A 86 -8.65 0.71 -1.56
N GLU A 87 -8.24 0.46 -2.80
CA GLU A 87 -7.41 -0.69 -3.12
C GLU A 87 -5.95 -0.30 -3.36
N LYS A 88 -5.60 0.96 -3.11
CA LYS A 88 -4.28 1.48 -3.44
C LYS A 88 -3.56 2.02 -2.22
N LEU A 89 -2.38 1.50 -1.98
CA LEU A 89 -1.48 2.01 -0.95
C LEU A 89 -0.17 2.43 -1.60
N VAL A 90 0.42 3.50 -1.09
CA VAL A 90 1.78 3.89 -1.43
C VAL A 90 2.59 3.84 -0.14
N MET A 91 3.66 3.08 -0.16
CA MET A 91 4.52 2.88 0.98
C MET A 91 5.84 3.61 0.75
N GLU A 92 6.25 4.43 1.70
CA GLU A 92 7.58 5.02 1.67
C GLU A 92 8.58 4.02 2.23
N LEU A 93 9.62 3.74 1.44
CA LEU A 93 10.63 2.77 1.80
C LEU A 93 11.74 3.43 2.62
N PRO A 94 12.30 2.71 3.59
CA PRO A 94 13.45 3.22 4.36
C PRO A 94 14.72 3.19 3.50
N SER A 95 15.73 3.92 3.95
CA SER A 95 17.04 3.88 3.30
C SER A 95 17.89 2.70 3.78
N ASP A 96 17.56 2.12 4.92
CA ASP A 96 18.29 0.99 5.48
C ASP A 96 18.10 -0.26 4.63
N ALA A 97 19.19 -0.87 4.18
CA ALA A 97 19.15 -2.01 3.26
C ALA A 97 18.46 -3.22 3.87
N LYS A 98 18.63 -3.47 5.15
CA LYS A 98 18.01 -4.62 5.83
C LYS A 98 16.50 -4.44 5.95
N LEU A 99 16.05 -3.23 6.25
CA LEU A 99 14.63 -2.93 6.35
C LEU A 99 13.98 -2.99 4.97
N ARG A 100 14.65 -2.49 3.93
CA ARG A 100 14.15 -2.61 2.56
C ARG A 100 14.00 -4.08 2.18
N GLU A 101 15.01 -4.90 2.46
CA GLU A 101 14.96 -6.32 2.20
C GLU A 101 13.78 -6.99 2.91
N SER A 102 13.55 -6.63 4.17
CA SER A 102 12.43 -7.13 4.95
C SER A 102 11.09 -6.84 4.28
N ILE A 103 10.90 -5.61 3.78
CA ILE A 103 9.69 -5.21 3.09
C ILE A 103 9.51 -5.99 1.79
N PHE A 104 10.55 -6.10 0.98
CA PHE A 104 10.46 -6.86 -0.27
C PHE A 104 10.22 -8.34 -0.02
N ARG A 105 10.77 -8.88 1.06
CA ARG A 105 10.50 -10.27 1.47
C ARG A 105 9.04 -10.44 1.87
N TRP A 106 8.49 -9.48 2.59
CA TRP A 106 7.07 -9.49 2.93
C TRP A 106 6.21 -9.49 1.67
N CYS A 107 6.53 -8.62 0.73
CA CYS A 107 5.84 -8.55 -0.56
C CYS A 107 5.92 -9.87 -1.32
N LYS A 108 7.08 -10.49 -1.32
CA LYS A 108 7.28 -11.78 -1.98
C LYS A 108 6.39 -12.86 -1.39
N ARG A 109 6.28 -12.92 -0.06
CA ARG A 109 5.40 -13.89 0.61
C ARG A 109 3.95 -13.68 0.24
N GLN A 110 3.48 -12.44 0.22
CA GLN A 110 2.10 -12.13 -0.15
C GLN A 110 1.86 -12.40 -1.64
N GLY A 111 2.82 -12.03 -2.47
CA GLY A 111 2.74 -12.29 -3.90
C GLY A 111 2.72 -13.77 -4.21
N ALA A 112 3.50 -14.57 -3.50
CA ALA A 112 3.52 -16.02 -3.69
C ALA A 112 2.16 -16.64 -3.40
N LYS A 113 1.45 -16.17 -2.35
CA LYS A 113 0.11 -16.64 -2.04
C LYS A 113 -0.88 -16.33 -3.14
N ALA A 114 -0.68 -15.23 -3.86
CA ALA A 114 -1.54 -14.83 -4.96
C ALA A 114 -1.04 -15.33 -6.33
N GLY A 115 0.05 -16.08 -6.35
CA GLY A 115 0.66 -16.53 -7.59
C GLY A 115 1.43 -15.45 -8.33
N TYR A 116 1.79 -14.39 -7.65
CA TYR A 116 2.47 -13.23 -8.23
C TYR A 116 3.92 -13.18 -7.75
N SER A 117 4.85 -12.92 -8.65
CA SER A 117 6.27 -12.74 -8.30
C SER A 117 6.58 -11.25 -8.25
N PRO A 118 6.88 -10.70 -7.08
CA PRO A 118 7.27 -9.30 -6.98
C PRO A 118 8.64 -9.08 -7.57
N GLU A 119 8.90 -7.86 -7.92
CA GLU A 119 10.10 -7.45 -8.60
C GLU A 119 11.23 -7.14 -7.63
N HIS A 120 12.43 -6.95 -8.18
CA HIS A 120 13.61 -6.66 -7.39
C HIS A 120 13.62 -5.23 -6.87
N ASP A 121 14.33 -5.03 -5.76
CA ASP A 121 14.57 -3.69 -5.23
C ASP A 121 15.45 -2.91 -6.21
N GLY A 122 14.89 -1.90 -6.84
CA GLY A 122 15.60 -1.02 -7.77
C GLY A 122 16.03 0.30 -7.15
N GLY A 123 15.97 0.41 -5.82
CA GLY A 123 16.32 1.65 -5.13
C GLY A 123 15.21 2.67 -5.05
N GLU A 124 13.97 2.27 -5.32
CA GLU A 124 12.83 3.16 -5.28
C GLU A 124 12.63 3.76 -3.89
N LYS A 125 12.13 5.00 -3.86
CA LYS A 125 11.74 5.62 -2.60
C LYS A 125 10.37 5.13 -2.14
N HIS A 126 9.50 4.78 -3.07
CA HIS A 126 8.14 4.36 -2.80
C HIS A 126 7.81 3.04 -3.46
N LEU A 127 6.95 2.28 -2.82
CA LEU A 127 6.42 1.03 -3.35
C LEU A 127 4.91 1.16 -3.43
N TYR A 128 4.36 0.79 -4.57
CA TYR A 128 2.92 0.80 -4.78
C TYR A 128 2.34 -0.58 -4.52
N LEU A 129 1.25 -0.63 -3.75
CA LEU A 129 0.51 -1.86 -3.49
C LEU A 129 -0.90 -1.74 -4.05
N LEU A 130 -1.28 -2.69 -4.88
CA LEU A 130 -2.65 -2.81 -5.35
C LEU A 130 -3.32 -3.95 -4.58
N LEU A 131 -4.39 -3.60 -3.89
CA LEU A 131 -5.18 -4.54 -3.07
C LEU A 131 -6.53 -4.73 -3.74
N ALA A 132 -6.85 -5.93 -4.09
CA ALA A 132 -8.10 -6.17 -4.79
C ALA A 132 -8.85 -7.39 -4.26
#